data_8ddc97b7b64c1e490da433ca1b0918c6
#
_entry.id   8ddc97b7b64c1e490da433ca1b0918c6
#
_cell.length_a   1.000
_cell.length_b   1.000
_cell.length_c   1.000
_cell.angle_alpha   90.00
_cell.angle_beta   90.00
_cell.angle_gamma   90.00
#
_symmetry.space_group_name_H-M   'P 1'
#
loop_
_entity.id
_entity.type
_entity.pdbx_description
1 polymer ?
#
loop_
_entity_poly.entity_id
_entity_poly.type
_entity_poly.pdbx_seq_one_letter_code
_entity_poly.pdbx_strand_id
1 'polypeptide(L)'
;MKRTTVLAGIALAAFGAVAAPAAAQQPIKVGVIYGLGGAAAPYTKPAITGHEMAVEEINAAGGVLGRKLQLVIRDDQSKPDVGVREARDLIFKEKVDFLTGIIHSGVALAVSEVAKEHKMLLLVSIAKTAALTEDKWHRYVFRATSNTLIEGRAAAILMAQQPFKRYAIAGPDYEYGHRMTEDFVAHLKKLKPDVQVVAEVWPKLGERDFTPHINALLQAKPEMVFSAIWGGDHIAFVKQAKPYGFFAKTQYLAIGQGDLDVVVPLGAEAPEGMWVSSNYTFYYPDAPANRDFVAKYKARTGDLPPSGAAFGYTATQFLAAAIRKAKSTETEKVVEALEGLTMETVHGPLTIRGYDHQSNKGQFFGRLKKVPEHPFLIIGDLQYVGGEKTMRTLDEVKALRGQK
;
A
#
# COMPACT_ATOMS: atom_id res chain seq x y z
N MET A 1 -97.71 11.81 15.04
CA MET A 1 -96.57 12.43 14.39
C MET A 1 -95.30 11.78 14.98
N LYS A 2 -94.71 10.82 14.28
CA LYS A 2 -93.47 10.16 14.74
C LYS A 2 -92.35 10.61 13.80
N ARG A 3 -91.33 11.28 14.35
CA ARG A 3 -90.09 11.69 13.66
C ARG A 3 -89.11 10.53 13.68
N THR A 4 -88.74 10.03 12.50
CA THR A 4 -87.68 9.03 12.33
C THR A 4 -86.36 9.75 12.02
N THR A 5 -85.39 9.55 12.88
CA THR A 5 -83.99 10.12 12.76
C THR A 5 -83.18 9.05 11.99
N VAL A 6 -82.62 9.44 10.86
CA VAL A 6 -81.69 8.59 10.09
C VAL A 6 -80.28 8.99 10.48
N LEU A 7 -79.55 8.06 11.06
CA LEU A 7 -78.07 8.20 11.36
C LEU A 7 -77.29 7.72 10.14
N ALA A 8 -76.61 8.66 9.49
CA ALA A 8 -75.62 8.33 8.42
C ALA A 8 -74.29 7.99 9.04
N GLY A 9 -73.87 6.74 8.92
CA GLY A 9 -72.53 6.25 9.32
C GLY A 9 -71.50 6.58 8.25
N ILE A 10 -70.50 7.39 8.59
CA ILE A 10 -69.33 7.65 7.74
C ILE A 10 -68.29 6.52 8.00
N ALA A 11 -68.09 5.64 7.03
CA ALA A 11 -67.04 4.64 7.04
C ALA A 11 -65.70 5.29 6.60
N LEU A 12 -64.77 5.47 7.53
CA LEU A 12 -63.41 5.92 7.24
C LEU A 12 -62.62 4.71 6.66
N ALA A 13 -62.36 4.71 5.36
CA ALA A 13 -61.47 3.76 4.71
C ALA A 13 -59.99 4.18 4.98
N ALA A 14 -59.32 3.47 5.88
CA ALA A 14 -57.86 3.64 6.10
C ALA A 14 -57.13 2.99 4.91
N PHE A 15 -56.62 3.83 3.98
CA PHE A 15 -55.66 3.39 2.98
C PHE A 15 -54.32 3.15 3.67
N GLY A 16 -54.02 1.89 3.97
CA GLY A 16 -52.69 1.44 4.34
C GLY A 16 -51.74 1.59 3.13
N ALA A 17 -50.85 2.60 3.17
CA ALA A 17 -49.77 2.72 2.20
C ALA A 17 -48.84 1.49 2.40
N VAL A 18 -48.98 0.48 1.54
CA VAL A 18 -47.98 -0.60 1.42
C VAL A 18 -46.71 0.05 0.85
N ALA A 19 -45.70 0.29 1.69
CA ALA A 19 -44.40 0.71 1.23
C ALA A 19 -43.84 -0.36 0.28
N ALA A 20 -43.76 -0.05 -1.01
CA ALA A 20 -43.08 -0.89 -1.97
C ALA A 20 -41.65 -1.16 -1.48
N PRO A 21 -41.18 -2.42 -1.54
CA PRO A 21 -39.80 -2.70 -1.18
C PRO A 21 -38.86 -1.82 -2.05
N ALA A 22 -38.06 -0.98 -1.41
CA ALA A 22 -37.08 -0.18 -2.12
C ALA A 22 -36.22 -1.12 -2.95
N ALA A 23 -36.30 -0.98 -4.29
CA ALA A 23 -35.49 -1.77 -5.19
C ALA A 23 -34.03 -1.67 -4.70
N ALA A 24 -33.39 -2.81 -4.39
CA ALA A 24 -32.04 -2.85 -3.89
C ALA A 24 -31.14 -2.15 -4.92
N GLN A 25 -30.56 -1.01 -4.53
CA GLN A 25 -29.67 -0.26 -5.41
C GLN A 25 -28.49 -1.15 -5.80
N GLN A 26 -28.09 -1.10 -7.08
CA GLN A 26 -26.93 -1.85 -7.57
C GLN A 26 -25.70 -1.53 -6.70
N PRO A 27 -24.88 -2.53 -6.34
CA PRO A 27 -23.68 -2.31 -5.54
C PRO A 27 -22.71 -1.38 -6.27
N ILE A 28 -21.85 -0.69 -5.51
CA ILE A 28 -20.68 0.00 -6.05
C ILE A 28 -19.59 -1.06 -6.19
N LYS A 29 -19.19 -1.35 -7.42
CA LYS A 29 -18.19 -2.37 -7.72
C LYS A 29 -16.78 -1.79 -7.73
N VAL A 30 -15.85 -2.42 -7.01
CA VAL A 30 -14.44 -2.02 -6.95
C VAL A 30 -13.59 -3.17 -7.50
N GLY A 31 -12.91 -2.93 -8.61
CA GLY A 31 -11.95 -3.86 -9.19
C GLY A 31 -10.65 -3.83 -8.41
N VAL A 32 -10.21 -4.98 -7.92
CA VAL A 32 -8.95 -5.15 -7.17
C VAL A 32 -7.99 -6.00 -7.99
N ILE A 33 -6.81 -5.46 -8.29
CA ILE A 33 -5.79 -6.13 -9.11
C ILE A 33 -4.54 -6.36 -8.28
N TYR A 34 -4.09 -7.62 -8.16
CA TYR A 34 -2.86 -7.99 -7.45
C TYR A 34 -2.19 -9.20 -8.09
N GLY A 35 -0.87 -9.28 -7.99
CA GLY A 35 -0.15 -10.55 -8.17
C GLY A 35 -0.38 -11.44 -6.95
N LEU A 36 -1.00 -12.61 -7.11
CA LEU A 36 -1.37 -13.48 -6.00
C LEU A 36 -0.33 -14.55 -5.68
N GLY A 37 0.74 -14.62 -6.46
CA GLY A 37 1.82 -15.60 -6.32
C GLY A 37 3.21 -14.99 -6.15
N GLY A 38 4.24 -15.85 -6.03
CA GLY A 38 5.64 -15.48 -5.99
C GLY A 38 6.00 -14.48 -4.88
N ALA A 39 6.87 -13.51 -5.19
CA ALA A 39 7.32 -12.49 -4.26
C ALA A 39 6.18 -11.65 -3.67
N ALA A 40 5.08 -11.49 -4.38
CA ALA A 40 3.94 -10.67 -3.99
C ALA A 40 3.03 -11.32 -2.93
N ALA A 41 2.92 -12.66 -2.95
CA ALA A 41 1.94 -13.39 -2.14
C ALA A 41 1.93 -13.05 -0.64
N PRO A 42 3.07 -12.85 0.04
CA PRO A 42 3.09 -12.49 1.46
C PRO A 42 2.30 -11.21 1.77
N TYR A 43 2.29 -10.24 0.86
CA TYR A 43 1.59 -8.96 1.02
C TYR A 43 0.17 -8.97 0.47
N THR A 44 -0.04 -9.59 -0.70
CA THR A 44 -1.29 -9.42 -1.46
C THR A 44 -2.43 -10.27 -0.90
N LYS A 45 -2.13 -11.45 -0.35
CA LYS A 45 -3.17 -12.26 0.33
C LYS A 45 -3.73 -11.52 1.55
N PRO A 46 -2.92 -10.99 2.49
CA PRO A 46 -3.45 -10.16 3.56
C PRO A 46 -4.12 -8.87 3.07
N ALA A 47 -3.65 -8.27 1.95
CA ALA A 47 -4.27 -7.08 1.42
C ALA A 47 -5.72 -7.32 0.97
N ILE A 48 -5.99 -8.46 0.37
CA ILE A 48 -7.37 -8.88 0.05
C ILE A 48 -8.19 -8.97 1.33
N THR A 49 -7.69 -9.63 2.38
CA THR A 49 -8.38 -9.69 3.68
C THR A 49 -8.66 -8.28 4.24
N GLY A 50 -7.71 -7.36 4.12
CA GLY A 50 -7.89 -5.97 4.52
C GLY A 50 -8.98 -5.23 3.74
N HIS A 51 -9.02 -5.40 2.42
CA HIS A 51 -10.10 -4.88 1.57
C HIS A 51 -11.46 -5.45 1.98
N GLU A 52 -11.56 -6.77 2.18
CA GLU A 52 -12.78 -7.46 2.59
C GLU A 52 -13.28 -6.95 3.94
N MET A 53 -12.40 -6.83 4.95
CA MET A 53 -12.76 -6.30 6.27
C MET A 53 -13.35 -4.89 6.16
N ALA A 54 -12.70 -4.00 5.42
CA ALA A 54 -13.20 -2.65 5.22
C ALA A 54 -14.57 -2.63 4.52
N VAL A 55 -14.75 -3.46 3.49
CA VAL A 55 -16.04 -3.60 2.78
C VAL A 55 -17.14 -4.13 3.70
N GLU A 56 -16.85 -5.14 4.51
CA GLU A 56 -17.81 -5.69 5.45
C GLU A 56 -18.24 -4.65 6.49
N GLU A 57 -17.30 -3.90 7.07
CA GLU A 57 -17.60 -2.83 8.04
C GLU A 57 -18.43 -1.71 7.40
N ILE A 58 -18.03 -1.25 6.22
CA ILE A 58 -18.75 -0.21 5.48
C ILE A 58 -20.18 -0.68 5.15
N ASN A 59 -20.32 -1.92 4.70
CA ASN A 59 -21.61 -2.49 4.34
C ASN A 59 -22.52 -2.75 5.54
N ALA A 60 -21.96 -3.14 6.68
CA ALA A 60 -22.68 -3.27 7.95
C ALA A 60 -23.19 -1.91 8.47
N ALA A 61 -22.45 -0.83 8.22
CA ALA A 61 -22.85 0.54 8.54
C ALA A 61 -23.84 1.18 7.52
N GLY A 62 -24.43 0.38 6.61
CA GLY A 62 -25.40 0.86 5.62
C GLY A 62 -24.79 1.18 4.24
N GLY A 63 -23.51 0.87 4.03
CA GLY A 63 -22.83 1.07 2.76
C GLY A 63 -22.34 2.49 2.51
N VAL A 64 -22.24 2.86 1.25
CA VAL A 64 -21.87 4.21 0.79
C VAL A 64 -23.01 4.74 -0.07
N LEU A 65 -23.57 5.88 0.28
CA LEU A 65 -24.76 6.47 -0.36
C LEU A 65 -25.94 5.47 -0.41
N GLY A 66 -26.11 4.62 0.62
CA GLY A 66 -27.14 3.58 0.66
C GLY A 66 -26.87 2.35 -0.22
N ARG A 67 -25.73 2.30 -0.92
CA ARG A 67 -25.31 1.19 -1.79
C ARG A 67 -24.22 0.38 -1.09
N LYS A 68 -24.25 -0.95 -1.23
CA LYS A 68 -23.18 -1.82 -0.74
C LYS A 68 -21.95 -1.73 -1.65
N LEU A 69 -20.74 -1.85 -1.08
CA LEU A 69 -19.52 -2.07 -1.82
C LEU A 69 -19.39 -3.56 -2.18
N GLN A 70 -18.86 -3.84 -3.36
CA GLN A 70 -18.56 -5.20 -3.84
C GLN A 70 -17.18 -5.22 -4.48
N LEU A 71 -16.32 -6.16 -4.06
CA LEU A 71 -15.00 -6.37 -4.66
C LEU A 71 -15.08 -7.34 -5.83
N VAL A 72 -14.31 -7.05 -6.88
CA VAL A 72 -14.05 -7.97 -8.00
C VAL A 72 -12.54 -8.12 -8.12
N ILE A 73 -12.02 -9.27 -7.68
CA ILE A 73 -10.58 -9.51 -7.55
C ILE A 73 -10.03 -10.17 -8.80
N ARG A 74 -8.86 -9.73 -9.27
CA ARG A 74 -8.13 -10.29 -10.43
C ARG A 74 -6.65 -10.46 -10.10
N ASP A 75 -6.05 -11.51 -10.68
CA ASP A 75 -4.62 -11.82 -10.58
C ASP A 75 -3.87 -11.28 -11.79
N ASP A 76 -2.99 -10.30 -11.57
CA ASP A 76 -2.09 -9.75 -12.61
C ASP A 76 -0.81 -10.57 -12.81
N GLN A 77 -0.59 -11.60 -11.99
CA GLN A 77 0.60 -12.46 -12.01
C GLN A 77 1.92 -11.66 -11.92
N SER A 78 1.87 -10.42 -11.41
CA SER A 78 2.98 -9.44 -11.43
C SER A 78 3.53 -9.17 -12.85
N LYS A 79 2.66 -9.25 -13.88
CA LYS A 79 2.99 -9.01 -15.29
C LYS A 79 2.18 -7.84 -15.85
N PRO A 80 2.84 -6.83 -16.44
CA PRO A 80 2.15 -5.64 -16.97
C PRO A 80 1.08 -5.93 -18.02
N ASP A 81 1.35 -6.84 -18.96
CA ASP A 81 0.42 -7.24 -20.02
C ASP A 81 -0.84 -7.93 -19.45
N VAL A 82 -0.66 -8.79 -18.44
CA VAL A 82 -1.77 -9.43 -17.72
C VAL A 82 -2.58 -8.37 -16.97
N GLY A 83 -1.93 -7.48 -16.23
CA GLY A 83 -2.58 -6.39 -15.50
C GLY A 83 -3.43 -5.48 -16.40
N VAL A 84 -2.92 -5.13 -17.58
CA VAL A 84 -3.68 -4.37 -18.61
C VAL A 84 -4.93 -5.11 -19.05
N ARG A 85 -4.81 -6.42 -19.35
CA ARG A 85 -5.95 -7.25 -19.75
C ARG A 85 -7.00 -7.32 -18.64
N GLU A 86 -6.58 -7.61 -17.41
CA GLU A 86 -7.50 -7.71 -16.27
C GLU A 86 -8.17 -6.36 -15.96
N ALA A 87 -7.45 -5.24 -16.07
CA ALA A 87 -8.04 -3.91 -15.91
C ALA A 87 -9.12 -3.63 -16.94
N ARG A 88 -8.88 -3.94 -18.21
CA ARG A 88 -9.89 -3.82 -19.28
C ARG A 88 -11.08 -4.73 -19.05
N ASP A 89 -10.88 -5.97 -18.63
CA ASP A 89 -11.96 -6.89 -18.32
C ASP A 89 -12.81 -6.39 -17.14
N LEU A 90 -12.20 -5.84 -16.10
CA LEU A 90 -12.89 -5.21 -14.98
C LEU A 90 -13.74 -4.02 -15.45
N ILE A 91 -13.22 -3.16 -16.32
CA ILE A 91 -13.93 -1.99 -16.83
C ILE A 91 -15.08 -2.40 -17.76
N PHE A 92 -14.84 -3.25 -18.74
CA PHE A 92 -15.81 -3.49 -19.82
C PHE A 92 -16.76 -4.67 -19.57
N LYS A 93 -16.28 -5.75 -18.95
CA LYS A 93 -17.10 -6.94 -18.69
C LYS A 93 -17.78 -6.87 -17.33
N GLU A 94 -17.01 -6.58 -16.27
CA GLU A 94 -17.53 -6.49 -14.90
C GLU A 94 -18.20 -5.15 -14.60
N LYS A 95 -17.88 -4.10 -15.37
CA LYS A 95 -18.41 -2.74 -15.21
C LYS A 95 -18.19 -2.21 -13.81
N VAL A 96 -16.94 -2.28 -13.33
CA VAL A 96 -16.57 -1.73 -12.04
C VAL A 96 -16.62 -0.21 -12.05
N ASP A 97 -16.98 0.39 -10.92
CA ASP A 97 -17.02 1.84 -10.74
C ASP A 97 -15.62 2.43 -10.53
N PHE A 98 -14.70 1.67 -9.90
CA PHE A 98 -13.35 2.10 -9.53
C PHE A 98 -12.35 0.95 -9.59
N LEU A 99 -11.05 1.28 -9.71
CA LEU A 99 -9.94 0.33 -9.61
C LEU A 99 -9.08 0.63 -8.37
N THR A 100 -8.57 -0.43 -7.75
CA THR A 100 -7.61 -0.35 -6.65
C THR A 100 -6.67 -1.56 -6.64
N GLY A 101 -5.76 -1.59 -5.68
CA GLY A 101 -4.82 -2.67 -5.53
C GLY A 101 -3.44 -2.30 -6.05
N ILE A 102 -2.87 -3.24 -6.75
CA ILE A 102 -1.58 -3.27 -7.44
C ILE A 102 -0.38 -3.17 -6.48
N ILE A 103 0.49 -4.16 -6.58
CA ILE A 103 1.76 -4.19 -5.85
C ILE A 103 2.97 -3.98 -6.77
N HIS A 104 2.94 -4.53 -7.98
CA HIS A 104 4.07 -4.47 -8.91
C HIS A 104 4.11 -3.11 -9.64
N SER A 105 5.23 -2.37 -9.53
CA SER A 105 5.35 -1.00 -10.07
C SER A 105 5.15 -0.92 -11.59
N GLY A 106 5.69 -1.89 -12.36
CA GLY A 106 5.48 -1.94 -13.80
C GLY A 106 4.02 -2.22 -14.18
N VAL A 107 3.30 -3.06 -13.43
CA VAL A 107 1.85 -3.28 -13.60
C VAL A 107 1.10 -1.98 -13.30
N ALA A 108 1.46 -1.29 -12.20
CA ALA A 108 0.80 -0.06 -11.82
C ALA A 108 0.93 1.03 -12.88
N LEU A 109 2.11 1.18 -13.50
CA LEU A 109 2.32 2.11 -14.62
C LEU A 109 1.46 1.73 -15.83
N ALA A 110 1.43 0.45 -16.21
CA ALA A 110 0.67 -0.01 -17.38
C ALA A 110 -0.85 0.11 -17.17
N VAL A 111 -1.36 -0.28 -15.99
CA VAL A 111 -2.79 -0.14 -15.63
C VAL A 111 -3.19 1.32 -15.48
N SER A 112 -2.27 2.18 -15.03
CA SER A 112 -2.49 3.63 -14.94
C SER A 112 -2.79 4.25 -16.30
N GLU A 113 -2.12 3.81 -17.37
CA GLU A 113 -2.44 4.27 -18.73
C GLU A 113 -3.84 3.81 -19.19
N VAL A 114 -4.25 2.58 -18.84
CA VAL A 114 -5.63 2.12 -19.08
C VAL A 114 -6.65 2.99 -18.30
N ALA A 115 -6.35 3.29 -17.04
CA ALA A 115 -7.19 4.14 -16.21
C ALA A 115 -7.32 5.55 -16.79
N LYS A 116 -6.22 6.12 -17.32
CA LYS A 116 -6.21 7.40 -18.01
C LYS A 116 -7.04 7.40 -19.29
N GLU A 117 -6.86 6.40 -20.15
CA GLU A 117 -7.59 6.23 -21.42
C GLU A 117 -9.12 6.21 -21.19
N HIS A 118 -9.55 5.52 -20.15
CA HIS A 118 -10.98 5.31 -19.86
C HIS A 118 -11.55 6.22 -18.77
N LYS A 119 -10.78 7.22 -18.30
CA LYS A 119 -11.16 8.12 -17.22
C LYS A 119 -11.64 7.38 -15.98
N MET A 120 -11.00 6.25 -15.68
CA MET A 120 -11.28 5.39 -14.55
C MET A 120 -10.39 5.77 -13.37
N LEU A 121 -10.96 6.03 -12.19
CA LEU A 121 -10.17 6.29 -10.99
C LEU A 121 -9.44 5.01 -10.57
N LEU A 122 -8.11 5.12 -10.43
CA LEU A 122 -7.22 4.10 -9.90
C LEU A 122 -6.61 4.60 -8.58
N LEU A 123 -6.99 3.99 -7.46
CA LEU A 123 -6.37 4.24 -6.16
C LEU A 123 -5.37 3.14 -5.83
N VAL A 124 -4.07 3.39 -6.06
CA VAL A 124 -3.01 2.42 -5.82
C VAL A 124 -2.77 2.25 -4.31
N SER A 125 -2.82 1.01 -3.83
CA SER A 125 -2.69 0.67 -2.41
C SER A 125 -1.26 0.31 -1.98
N ILE A 126 -0.46 -0.35 -2.84
CA ILE A 126 0.86 -0.87 -2.46
C ILE A 126 1.99 -0.41 -3.39
N ALA A 127 1.81 -0.44 -4.74
CA ALA A 127 2.90 -0.17 -5.67
C ALA A 127 3.61 1.17 -5.40
N LYS A 128 4.96 1.15 -5.45
CA LYS A 128 5.79 2.21 -4.87
C LYS A 128 6.47 3.15 -5.88
N THR A 129 6.56 2.83 -7.19
CA THR A 129 7.29 3.73 -8.10
C THR A 129 6.82 5.18 -7.97
N ALA A 130 7.75 6.10 -7.76
CA ALA A 130 7.45 7.53 -7.68
C ALA A 130 6.88 8.06 -9.00
N ALA A 131 7.23 7.45 -10.13
CA ALA A 131 6.79 7.87 -11.47
C ALA A 131 5.27 8.04 -11.58
N LEU A 132 4.47 7.17 -10.93
CA LEU A 132 3.01 7.25 -10.97
C LEU A 132 2.43 8.59 -10.53
N THR A 133 3.03 9.24 -9.56
CA THR A 133 2.57 10.51 -8.97
C THR A 133 3.50 11.67 -9.32
N GLU A 134 4.56 11.42 -10.09
CA GLU A 134 5.54 12.40 -10.56
C GLU A 134 5.45 12.59 -12.09
N ASP A 135 6.38 12.04 -12.84
CA ASP A 135 6.53 12.24 -14.31
C ASP A 135 5.46 11.53 -15.15
N LYS A 136 4.84 10.46 -14.63
CA LYS A 136 3.72 9.73 -15.26
C LYS A 136 2.36 10.07 -14.66
N TRP A 137 2.29 11.10 -13.84
CA TRP A 137 1.06 11.52 -13.21
C TRP A 137 -0.03 11.91 -14.22
N HIS A 138 -1.25 11.56 -13.88
CA HIS A 138 -2.45 12.05 -14.55
C HIS A 138 -3.61 12.12 -13.55
N ARG A 139 -4.69 12.80 -13.95
CA ARG A 139 -5.83 13.14 -13.09
C ARG A 139 -6.49 11.94 -12.39
N TYR A 140 -6.45 10.74 -12.98
CA TYR A 140 -7.19 9.58 -12.50
C TYR A 140 -6.37 8.60 -11.66
N VAL A 141 -5.11 8.87 -11.37
CA VAL A 141 -4.26 8.02 -10.54
C VAL A 141 -3.99 8.66 -9.19
N PHE A 142 -4.21 7.89 -8.12
CA PHE A 142 -3.99 8.27 -6.73
C PHE A 142 -3.19 7.18 -6.01
N ARG A 143 -2.48 7.55 -4.93
CA ARG A 143 -1.77 6.59 -4.10
C ARG A 143 -2.07 6.80 -2.63
N ALA A 144 -2.52 5.72 -1.95
CA ALA A 144 -2.83 5.73 -0.52
C ALA A 144 -1.64 5.36 0.39
N THR A 145 -0.44 5.13 -0.18
CA THR A 145 0.78 4.73 0.53
C THR A 145 1.97 5.62 0.16
N SER A 146 3.15 5.39 0.76
CA SER A 146 4.44 6.00 0.39
C SER A 146 4.88 5.59 -1.03
N ASN A 147 5.95 6.23 -1.54
CA ASN A 147 6.58 5.88 -2.81
C ASN A 147 8.10 5.71 -2.65
N THR A 148 8.79 5.31 -3.73
CA THR A 148 10.24 5.10 -3.73
C THR A 148 11.02 6.33 -3.30
N LEU A 149 10.60 7.53 -3.71
CA LEU A 149 11.24 8.77 -3.31
C LEU A 149 11.13 9.01 -1.80
N ILE A 150 9.92 8.84 -1.24
CA ILE A 150 9.66 9.03 0.19
C ILE A 150 10.51 8.05 1.01
N GLU A 151 10.48 6.77 0.63
CA GLU A 151 11.19 5.71 1.36
C GLU A 151 12.70 5.79 1.16
N GLY A 152 13.17 6.06 -0.06
CA GLY A 152 14.59 6.22 -0.38
C GLY A 152 15.20 7.42 0.33
N ARG A 153 14.53 8.59 0.32
CA ARG A 153 14.98 9.77 1.06
C ARG A 153 14.96 9.54 2.57
N ALA A 154 13.94 8.88 3.10
CA ALA A 154 13.85 8.55 4.52
C ALA A 154 15.01 7.62 4.96
N ALA A 155 15.29 6.58 4.18
CA ALA A 155 16.43 5.70 4.41
C ALA A 155 17.77 6.45 4.33
N ALA A 156 17.92 7.36 3.37
CA ALA A 156 19.13 8.18 3.23
C ALA A 156 19.34 9.12 4.43
N ILE A 157 18.28 9.73 4.95
CA ILE A 157 18.33 10.57 6.17
C ILE A 157 18.84 9.75 7.36
N LEU A 158 18.33 8.52 7.54
CA LEU A 158 18.77 7.64 8.62
C LEU A 158 20.23 7.19 8.41
N MET A 159 20.58 6.77 7.20
CA MET A 159 21.93 6.25 6.90
C MET A 159 23.02 7.33 6.88
N ALA A 160 22.68 8.58 6.58
CA ALA A 160 23.62 9.70 6.67
C ALA A 160 24.15 9.91 8.10
N GLN A 161 23.37 9.53 9.11
CA GLN A 161 23.77 9.61 10.53
C GLN A 161 24.63 8.43 10.99
N GLN A 162 24.77 7.37 10.16
CA GLN A 162 25.55 6.19 10.47
C GLN A 162 27.00 6.36 10.00
N PRO A 163 27.97 5.64 10.59
CA PRO A 163 29.40 5.80 10.25
C PRO A 163 29.76 5.24 8.85
N PHE A 164 28.87 4.52 8.19
CA PHE A 164 29.15 3.78 6.96
C PHE A 164 29.45 4.71 5.78
N LYS A 165 30.49 4.37 5.00
CA LYS A 165 30.89 5.08 3.77
C LYS A 165 30.86 4.19 2.53
N ARG A 166 31.06 2.88 2.70
CA ARG A 166 31.07 1.89 1.60
C ARG A 166 29.77 1.15 1.56
N TYR A 167 28.95 1.49 0.58
CA TYR A 167 27.63 0.87 0.36
C TYR A 167 27.67 -0.09 -0.80
N ALA A 168 26.95 -1.21 -0.71
CA ALA A 168 26.52 -1.96 -1.85
C ALA A 168 24.98 -1.87 -2.01
N ILE A 169 24.52 -2.07 -3.23
CA ILE A 169 23.12 -1.97 -3.60
C ILE A 169 22.61 -3.34 -4.03
N ALA A 170 21.43 -3.73 -3.58
CA ALA A 170 20.73 -4.93 -4.00
C ALA A 170 19.25 -4.59 -4.30
N GLY A 171 18.81 -4.76 -5.53
CA GLY A 171 17.43 -4.46 -5.94
C GLY A 171 16.93 -5.41 -7.01
N PRO A 172 15.63 -5.70 -7.05
CA PRO A 172 15.08 -6.50 -8.14
C PRO A 172 15.19 -5.74 -9.47
N ASP A 173 15.53 -6.47 -10.54
CA ASP A 173 15.80 -5.89 -11.87
C ASP A 173 14.51 -5.46 -12.58
N TYR A 174 13.87 -4.42 -12.05
CA TYR A 174 12.73 -3.75 -12.68
C TYR A 174 12.49 -2.37 -12.04
N GLU A 175 11.52 -1.62 -12.54
CA GLU A 175 11.19 -0.22 -12.18
C GLU A 175 11.31 0.10 -10.68
N TYR A 176 10.72 -0.75 -9.80
CA TYR A 176 10.77 -0.51 -8.36
C TYR A 176 12.19 -0.55 -7.79
N GLY A 177 12.95 -1.60 -8.17
CA GLY A 177 14.31 -1.79 -7.64
C GLY A 177 15.24 -0.64 -8.06
N HIS A 178 15.23 -0.30 -9.34
CA HIS A 178 16.05 0.81 -9.85
C HIS A 178 15.64 2.13 -9.22
N ARG A 179 14.37 2.48 -9.25
CA ARG A 179 13.88 3.75 -8.71
C ARG A 179 14.14 3.92 -7.22
N MET A 180 13.90 2.87 -6.43
CA MET A 180 14.16 2.89 -4.97
C MET A 180 15.64 3.13 -4.66
N THR A 181 16.54 2.45 -5.37
CA THR A 181 17.98 2.57 -5.14
C THR A 181 18.53 3.90 -5.65
N GLU A 182 18.05 4.39 -6.79
CA GLU A 182 18.39 5.72 -7.31
C GLU A 182 17.99 6.83 -6.34
N ASP A 183 16.74 6.81 -5.85
CA ASP A 183 16.21 7.78 -4.89
C ASP A 183 17.02 7.78 -3.58
N PHE A 184 17.38 6.58 -3.08
CA PHE A 184 18.24 6.43 -1.91
C PHE A 184 19.65 6.97 -2.13
N VAL A 185 20.35 6.50 -3.18
CA VAL A 185 21.76 6.85 -3.43
C VAL A 185 21.91 8.34 -3.72
N ALA A 186 21.02 8.91 -4.55
CA ALA A 186 21.06 10.32 -4.89
C ALA A 186 20.91 11.21 -3.63
N HIS A 187 19.98 10.85 -2.74
CA HIS A 187 19.76 11.63 -1.54
C HIS A 187 20.86 11.40 -0.49
N LEU A 188 21.35 10.16 -0.35
CA LEU A 188 22.46 9.85 0.57
C LEU A 188 23.74 10.60 0.16
N LYS A 189 24.10 10.61 -1.11
CA LYS A 189 25.27 11.37 -1.62
C LYS A 189 25.13 12.88 -1.41
N LYS A 190 23.91 13.41 -1.46
CA LYS A 190 23.65 14.82 -1.14
C LYS A 190 23.88 15.14 0.34
N LEU A 191 23.52 14.23 1.25
CA LEU A 191 23.69 14.40 2.70
C LEU A 191 25.09 14.02 3.20
N LYS A 192 25.74 13.07 2.53
CA LYS A 192 27.05 12.49 2.89
C LYS A 192 27.86 12.25 1.62
N PRO A 193 28.55 13.30 1.09
CA PRO A 193 29.20 13.25 -0.22
C PRO A 193 30.33 12.23 -0.36
N ASP A 194 30.93 11.80 0.75
CA ASP A 194 32.04 10.84 0.81
C ASP A 194 31.61 9.37 0.72
N VAL A 195 30.30 9.10 0.52
CA VAL A 195 29.77 7.75 0.34
C VAL A 195 30.15 7.19 -1.03
N GLN A 196 30.60 5.94 -1.03
CA GLN A 196 30.94 5.16 -2.22
C GLN A 196 29.99 3.98 -2.38
N VAL A 197 29.45 3.80 -3.59
CA VAL A 197 28.77 2.57 -4.00
C VAL A 197 29.82 1.65 -4.58
N VAL A 198 30.11 0.53 -3.90
CA VAL A 198 31.22 -0.39 -4.22
C VAL A 198 30.76 -1.62 -4.99
N ALA A 199 29.46 -1.94 -5.01
CA ALA A 199 28.84 -3.00 -5.81
C ALA A 199 27.36 -2.75 -5.98
N GLU A 200 26.82 -3.28 -7.07
CA GLU A 200 25.38 -3.34 -7.32
C GLU A 200 25.02 -4.74 -7.84
N VAL A 201 23.93 -5.30 -7.33
CA VAL A 201 23.39 -6.59 -7.78
C VAL A 201 21.91 -6.45 -8.09
N TRP A 202 21.49 -7.03 -9.21
CA TRP A 202 20.16 -6.89 -9.76
C TRP A 202 19.54 -8.28 -10.06
N PRO A 203 19.10 -9.04 -9.02
CA PRO A 203 18.38 -10.28 -9.24
C PRO A 203 17.05 -10.04 -9.95
N LYS A 204 16.64 -10.97 -10.79
CA LYS A 204 15.30 -10.94 -11.40
C LYS A 204 14.23 -11.12 -10.34
N LEU A 205 13.05 -10.52 -10.55
CA LEU A 205 11.91 -10.83 -9.70
C LEU A 205 11.55 -12.32 -9.81
N GLY A 206 11.44 -13.01 -8.67
CA GLY A 206 11.27 -14.45 -8.62
C GLY A 206 12.58 -15.25 -8.75
N GLU A 207 13.72 -14.61 -8.42
CA GLU A 207 15.03 -15.27 -8.43
C GLU A 207 15.03 -16.50 -7.50
N ARG A 208 15.59 -17.60 -7.97
CA ARG A 208 15.64 -18.84 -7.20
C ARG A 208 17.00 -19.10 -6.55
N ASP A 209 18.07 -18.61 -7.19
CA ASP A 209 19.45 -18.76 -6.70
C ASP A 209 20.10 -17.38 -6.50
N PHE A 210 20.14 -16.96 -5.24
CA PHE A 210 20.79 -15.71 -4.84
C PHE A 210 22.29 -15.86 -4.62
N THR A 211 22.85 -17.07 -4.71
CA THR A 211 24.28 -17.34 -4.45
C THR A 211 25.24 -16.44 -5.23
N PRO A 212 25.08 -16.21 -6.54
CA PRO A 212 25.95 -15.31 -7.28
C PRO A 212 25.91 -13.87 -6.74
N HIS A 213 24.72 -13.39 -6.40
CA HIS A 213 24.51 -12.04 -5.86
C HIS A 213 25.11 -11.90 -4.45
N ILE A 214 24.93 -12.89 -3.59
CA ILE A 214 25.51 -12.93 -2.24
C ILE A 214 27.04 -12.90 -2.31
N ASN A 215 27.63 -13.71 -3.19
CA ASN A 215 29.09 -13.75 -3.37
C ASN A 215 29.64 -12.40 -3.88
N ALA A 216 28.99 -11.78 -4.86
CA ALA A 216 29.40 -10.48 -5.39
C ALA A 216 29.36 -9.39 -4.30
N LEU A 217 28.30 -9.37 -3.49
CA LEU A 217 28.19 -8.43 -2.36
C LEU A 217 29.29 -8.67 -1.32
N LEU A 218 29.57 -9.93 -0.95
CA LEU A 218 30.61 -10.26 0.02
C LEU A 218 32.03 -9.93 -0.49
N GLN A 219 32.30 -10.15 -1.78
CA GLN A 219 33.60 -9.84 -2.42
C GLN A 219 33.88 -8.33 -2.42
N ALA A 220 32.86 -7.50 -2.59
CA ALA A 220 32.98 -6.03 -2.57
C ALA A 220 33.27 -5.47 -1.17
N LYS A 221 33.09 -6.25 -0.11
CA LYS A 221 33.32 -5.88 1.30
C LYS A 221 32.67 -4.53 1.66
N PRO A 222 31.36 -4.37 1.44
CA PRO A 222 30.64 -3.16 1.85
C PRO A 222 30.52 -3.11 3.37
N GLU A 223 30.44 -1.90 3.93
CA GLU A 223 30.08 -1.68 5.33
C GLU A 223 28.57 -1.83 5.54
N MET A 224 27.78 -1.43 4.52
CA MET A 224 26.34 -1.50 4.51
C MET A 224 25.82 -1.94 3.13
N VAL A 225 24.89 -2.86 3.11
CA VAL A 225 24.11 -3.21 1.93
C VAL A 225 22.72 -2.56 2.06
N PHE A 226 22.36 -1.68 1.13
CA PHE A 226 21.00 -1.20 0.97
C PHE A 226 20.25 -2.15 0.04
N SER A 227 19.14 -2.70 0.50
CA SER A 227 18.38 -3.67 -0.26
C SER A 227 16.93 -3.27 -0.47
N ALA A 228 16.52 -3.27 -1.74
CA ALA A 228 15.14 -3.18 -2.19
C ALA A 228 14.56 -4.55 -2.61
N ILE A 229 15.27 -5.67 -2.37
CA ILE A 229 14.71 -7.02 -2.56
C ILE A 229 13.57 -7.20 -1.56
N TRP A 230 12.40 -7.70 -1.99
CA TRP A 230 11.19 -7.69 -1.18
C TRP A 230 10.41 -8.99 -1.19
N GLY A 231 9.54 -9.17 -0.19
CA GLY A 231 8.57 -10.25 -0.10
C GLY A 231 9.21 -11.64 -0.12
N GLY A 232 8.67 -12.53 -0.94
CA GLY A 232 9.18 -13.90 -1.06
C GLY A 232 10.63 -13.99 -1.49
N ASP A 233 11.09 -13.07 -2.35
CA ASP A 233 12.49 -13.01 -2.80
C ASP A 233 13.43 -12.58 -1.67
N HIS A 234 13.01 -11.64 -0.81
CA HIS A 234 13.79 -11.29 0.38
C HIS A 234 13.89 -12.45 1.37
N ILE A 235 12.80 -13.18 1.59
CA ILE A 235 12.80 -14.38 2.43
C ILE A 235 13.80 -15.41 1.89
N ALA A 236 13.81 -15.65 0.57
CA ALA A 236 14.74 -16.55 -0.09
C ALA A 236 16.19 -16.06 0.02
N PHE A 237 16.44 -14.77 -0.22
CA PHE A 237 17.75 -14.14 -0.07
C PHE A 237 18.31 -14.34 1.35
N VAL A 238 17.53 -14.01 2.39
CA VAL A 238 17.97 -14.12 3.79
C VAL A 238 18.35 -15.57 4.12
N LYS A 239 17.50 -16.55 3.77
CA LYS A 239 17.75 -17.97 4.01
C LYS A 239 19.04 -18.45 3.31
N GLN A 240 19.28 -17.99 2.08
CA GLN A 240 20.48 -18.36 1.32
C GLN A 240 21.73 -17.61 1.79
N ALA A 241 21.61 -16.37 2.26
CA ALA A 241 22.73 -15.55 2.73
C ALA A 241 23.25 -15.98 4.12
N LYS A 242 22.37 -16.48 4.99
CA LYS A 242 22.70 -16.86 6.37
C LYS A 242 23.85 -17.87 6.48
N PRO A 243 23.89 -18.99 5.73
CA PRO A 243 25.00 -19.95 5.79
C PRO A 243 26.37 -19.38 5.40
N TYR A 244 26.40 -18.29 4.60
CA TYR A 244 27.64 -17.60 4.24
C TYR A 244 28.14 -16.66 5.34
N GLY A 245 27.42 -16.54 6.45
CA GLY A 245 27.72 -15.57 7.51
C GLY A 245 27.56 -14.12 7.05
N PHE A 246 26.70 -13.87 6.08
CA PHE A 246 26.51 -12.57 5.42
C PHE A 246 26.24 -11.46 6.41
N PHE A 247 25.28 -11.65 7.30
CA PHE A 247 24.82 -10.65 8.27
C PHE A 247 25.82 -10.37 9.42
N ALA A 248 26.85 -11.24 9.58
CA ALA A 248 27.96 -11.00 10.49
C ALA A 248 29.12 -10.22 9.82
N LYS A 249 29.19 -10.25 8.48
CA LYS A 249 30.29 -9.65 7.70
C LYS A 249 29.97 -8.24 7.21
N THR A 250 28.69 -7.91 7.05
CA THR A 250 28.23 -6.58 6.58
C THR A 250 26.91 -6.21 7.24
N GLN A 251 26.70 -4.93 7.44
CA GLN A 251 25.38 -4.44 7.83
C GLN A 251 24.43 -4.50 6.63
N TYR A 252 23.14 -4.64 6.90
CA TYR A 252 22.13 -4.79 5.87
C TYR A 252 20.86 -4.03 6.23
N LEU A 253 20.45 -3.11 5.36
CA LEU A 253 19.18 -2.38 5.48
C LEU A 253 18.20 -2.88 4.42
N ALA A 254 17.14 -3.53 4.86
CA ALA A 254 16.10 -4.07 4.00
C ALA A 254 14.85 -3.17 4.04
N ILE A 255 14.53 -2.53 2.90
CA ILE A 255 13.41 -1.60 2.79
C ILE A 255 12.07 -2.35 2.75
N GLY A 256 11.15 -2.01 3.69
CA GLY A 256 9.83 -2.63 3.79
C GLY A 256 9.83 -4.06 4.34
N GLN A 257 10.97 -4.57 4.82
CA GLN A 257 11.10 -5.99 5.21
C GLN A 257 11.03 -6.21 6.73
N GLY A 258 10.75 -5.17 7.50
CA GLY A 258 10.38 -5.29 8.92
C GLY A 258 8.89 -5.59 9.16
N ASP A 259 8.12 -5.70 8.09
CA ASP A 259 6.70 -6.01 8.12
C ASP A 259 6.45 -7.48 8.51
N LEU A 260 5.35 -7.77 9.22
CA LEU A 260 4.98 -9.14 9.60
C LEU A 260 4.79 -10.07 8.40
N ASP A 261 4.45 -9.52 7.24
CA ASP A 261 4.39 -10.22 5.95
C ASP A 261 5.68 -11.00 5.63
N VAL A 262 6.80 -10.54 6.16
CA VAL A 262 8.14 -11.08 5.90
C VAL A 262 8.76 -11.69 7.16
N VAL A 263 8.71 -10.99 8.28
CA VAL A 263 9.40 -11.42 9.52
C VAL A 263 8.80 -12.72 10.05
N VAL A 264 7.48 -12.89 10.00
CA VAL A 264 6.80 -14.10 10.46
C VAL A 264 7.18 -15.33 9.62
N PRO A 265 7.15 -15.31 8.27
CA PRO A 265 7.62 -16.41 7.44
C PRO A 265 9.12 -16.71 7.53
N LEU A 266 9.95 -15.73 7.90
CA LEU A 266 11.37 -15.94 8.18
C LEU A 266 11.56 -16.74 9.49
N GLY A 267 10.73 -16.48 10.51
CA GLY A 267 10.83 -17.16 11.80
C GLY A 267 12.23 -17.07 12.40
N ALA A 268 12.82 -18.22 12.76
CA ALA A 268 14.18 -18.33 13.32
C ALA A 268 15.31 -17.96 12.33
N GLU A 269 15.00 -17.82 11.03
CA GLU A 269 15.98 -17.41 10.03
C GLU A 269 16.16 -15.88 9.97
N ALA A 270 15.22 -15.11 10.55
CA ALA A 270 15.33 -13.65 10.60
C ALA A 270 16.57 -13.22 11.39
N PRO A 271 17.47 -12.39 10.81
CA PRO A 271 18.68 -11.96 11.48
C PRO A 271 18.35 -10.90 12.54
N GLU A 272 18.58 -11.22 13.82
CA GLU A 272 18.48 -10.22 14.90
C GLU A 272 19.51 -9.10 14.69
N GLY A 273 19.12 -7.85 14.94
CA GLY A 273 19.98 -6.69 14.74
C GLY A 273 20.03 -6.16 13.30
N MET A 274 19.41 -6.84 12.33
CA MET A 274 19.31 -6.37 10.96
C MET A 274 18.52 -5.04 10.89
N TRP A 275 19.03 -4.06 10.15
CA TRP A 275 18.29 -2.83 9.86
C TRP A 275 17.13 -3.13 8.89
N VAL A 276 15.98 -2.62 9.23
CA VAL A 276 14.78 -2.75 8.39
C VAL A 276 14.02 -1.43 8.36
N SER A 277 13.24 -1.25 7.31
CA SER A 277 12.09 -0.35 7.38
C SER A 277 10.78 -1.15 7.37
N SER A 278 9.70 -0.51 7.81
CA SER A 278 8.37 -1.08 7.82
C SER A 278 7.34 -0.09 7.32
N ASN A 279 6.37 -0.63 6.61
CA ASN A 279 5.23 0.14 6.12
C ASN A 279 4.12 0.28 7.18
N TYR A 280 4.01 -0.69 8.07
CA TYR A 280 3.00 -0.73 9.11
C TYR A 280 3.50 -1.56 10.30
N THR A 281 3.22 -1.09 11.51
CA THR A 281 3.46 -1.85 12.73
C THR A 281 2.16 -1.92 13.53
N PHE A 282 1.77 -3.11 13.96
CA PHE A 282 0.52 -3.33 14.71
C PHE A 282 0.50 -2.65 16.08
N TYR A 283 1.67 -2.31 16.61
CA TYR A 283 1.86 -1.67 17.94
C TYR A 283 2.06 -0.15 17.85
N TYR A 284 2.08 0.44 16.63
CA TYR A 284 2.23 1.88 16.44
C TYR A 284 1.55 2.35 15.14
N PRO A 285 0.87 3.53 15.15
CA PRO A 285 0.65 4.39 16.31
C PRO A 285 -0.31 3.74 17.31
N ASP A 286 -0.12 4.04 18.60
CA ASP A 286 -1.09 3.65 19.65
C ASP A 286 -2.32 4.57 19.58
N ALA A 287 -3.09 4.43 18.51
CA ALA A 287 -4.28 5.21 18.21
C ALA A 287 -5.53 4.31 18.18
N PRO A 288 -6.73 4.85 18.50
CA PRO A 288 -7.95 4.05 18.48
C PRO A 288 -8.19 3.30 17.18
N ALA A 289 -7.98 3.95 16.03
CA ALA A 289 -8.17 3.34 14.70
C ALA A 289 -7.26 2.12 14.49
N ASN A 290 -5.99 2.20 14.94
CA ASN A 290 -5.07 1.07 14.82
C ASN A 290 -5.42 -0.06 15.79
N ARG A 291 -5.71 0.26 17.07
CA ARG A 291 -6.11 -0.75 18.06
C ARG A 291 -7.36 -1.53 17.63
N ASP A 292 -8.36 -0.82 17.11
CA ASP A 292 -9.60 -1.40 16.61
C ASP A 292 -9.36 -2.34 15.42
N PHE A 293 -8.56 -1.89 14.45
CA PHE A 293 -8.16 -2.71 13.30
C PHE A 293 -7.40 -3.97 13.73
N VAL A 294 -6.43 -3.86 14.66
CA VAL A 294 -5.67 -5.00 15.18
C VAL A 294 -6.61 -6.00 15.87
N ALA A 295 -7.53 -5.53 16.71
CA ALA A 295 -8.49 -6.39 17.40
C ALA A 295 -9.41 -7.13 16.40
N LYS A 296 -9.95 -6.43 15.41
CA LYS A 296 -10.83 -7.00 14.38
C LYS A 296 -10.11 -8.00 13.48
N TYR A 297 -8.90 -7.64 13.03
CA TYR A 297 -8.10 -8.55 12.21
C TYR A 297 -7.77 -9.84 12.95
N LYS A 298 -7.35 -9.72 14.22
CA LYS A 298 -7.07 -10.87 15.09
C LYS A 298 -8.31 -11.73 15.35
N ALA A 299 -9.46 -11.11 15.56
CA ALA A 299 -10.72 -11.84 15.73
C ALA A 299 -11.12 -12.62 14.47
N ARG A 300 -10.83 -12.08 13.26
CA ARG A 300 -11.15 -12.72 11.98
C ARG A 300 -10.17 -13.86 11.63
N THR A 301 -8.87 -13.67 11.87
CA THR A 301 -7.81 -14.53 11.32
C THR A 301 -7.09 -15.37 12.37
N GLY A 302 -7.15 -15.00 13.65
CA GLY A 302 -6.31 -15.53 14.72
C GLY A 302 -4.93 -14.88 14.82
N ASP A 303 -4.50 -14.12 13.80
CA ASP A 303 -3.17 -13.54 13.65
C ASP A 303 -3.16 -12.03 13.87
N LEU A 304 -1.97 -11.45 14.05
CA LEU A 304 -1.77 -10.01 14.03
C LEU A 304 -1.76 -9.48 12.59
N PRO A 305 -2.28 -8.25 12.35
CA PRO A 305 -2.37 -7.72 10.99
C PRO A 305 -0.99 -7.39 10.41
N PRO A 306 -0.63 -7.96 9.25
CA PRO A 306 0.55 -7.56 8.51
C PRO A 306 0.30 -6.29 7.69
N SER A 307 1.35 -5.72 7.09
CA SER A 307 1.24 -4.46 6.34
C SER A 307 0.33 -4.56 5.11
N GLY A 308 0.30 -5.71 4.46
CA GLY A 308 -0.61 -5.97 3.36
C GLY A 308 -2.06 -5.70 3.76
N ALA A 309 -2.50 -6.23 4.90
CA ALA A 309 -3.86 -6.01 5.41
C ALA A 309 -4.15 -4.51 5.67
N ALA A 310 -3.20 -3.79 6.27
CA ALA A 310 -3.34 -2.36 6.52
C ALA A 310 -3.46 -1.55 5.22
N PHE A 311 -2.75 -1.92 4.17
CA PHE A 311 -2.84 -1.28 2.85
C PHE A 311 -4.21 -1.45 2.20
N GLY A 312 -4.71 -2.69 2.13
CA GLY A 312 -6.03 -2.96 1.55
C GLY A 312 -7.15 -2.27 2.30
N TYR A 313 -7.11 -2.36 3.64
CA TYR A 313 -8.07 -1.70 4.51
C TYR A 313 -8.08 -0.18 4.32
N THR A 314 -6.90 0.46 4.37
CA THR A 314 -6.77 1.92 4.24
C THR A 314 -7.22 2.41 2.86
N ALA A 315 -6.86 1.73 1.78
CA ALA A 315 -7.28 2.12 0.43
C ALA A 315 -8.80 2.08 0.25
N THR A 316 -9.46 1.03 0.76
CA THR A 316 -10.92 0.92 0.73
C THR A 316 -11.60 2.02 1.56
N GLN A 317 -11.06 2.35 2.73
CA GLN A 317 -11.56 3.43 3.56
C GLN A 317 -11.44 4.79 2.86
N PHE A 318 -10.30 5.08 2.21
CA PHE A 318 -10.12 6.31 1.43
C PHE A 318 -11.14 6.42 0.29
N LEU A 319 -11.33 5.34 -0.47
CA LEU A 319 -12.30 5.32 -1.56
C LEU A 319 -13.72 5.57 -1.04
N ALA A 320 -14.13 4.89 0.01
CA ALA A 320 -15.45 5.09 0.61
C ALA A 320 -15.64 6.52 1.16
N ALA A 321 -14.62 7.08 1.81
CA ALA A 321 -14.65 8.45 2.32
C ALA A 321 -14.77 9.47 1.18
N ALA A 322 -14.04 9.26 0.08
CA ALA A 322 -14.13 10.12 -1.10
C ALA A 322 -15.52 10.08 -1.75
N ILE A 323 -16.11 8.90 -1.92
CA ILE A 323 -17.46 8.75 -2.47
C ILE A 323 -18.50 9.43 -1.57
N ARG A 324 -18.38 9.30 -0.23
CA ARG A 324 -19.26 9.99 0.73
C ARG A 324 -19.12 11.51 0.62
N LYS A 325 -17.88 12.02 0.54
CA LYS A 325 -17.59 13.46 0.39
C LYS A 325 -18.11 14.00 -0.94
N ALA A 326 -17.93 13.25 -2.02
CA ALA A 326 -18.44 13.58 -3.36
C ALA A 326 -19.99 13.51 -3.45
N LYS A 327 -20.65 12.76 -2.56
CA LYS A 327 -22.08 12.40 -2.66
C LYS A 327 -22.45 11.80 -4.03
N SER A 328 -21.51 11.14 -4.68
CA SER A 328 -21.61 10.63 -6.05
C SER A 328 -20.64 9.48 -6.29
N THR A 329 -20.94 8.61 -7.26
CA THR A 329 -20.00 7.62 -7.81
C THR A 329 -19.42 8.09 -9.16
N GLU A 330 -19.75 9.28 -9.64
CA GLU A 330 -19.15 9.86 -10.84
C GLU A 330 -17.66 10.07 -10.64
N THR A 331 -16.84 9.57 -11.54
CA THR A 331 -15.38 9.58 -11.43
C THR A 331 -14.82 10.96 -11.15
N GLU A 332 -15.23 11.99 -11.89
CA GLU A 332 -14.70 13.35 -11.71
C GLU A 332 -14.98 13.90 -10.31
N LYS A 333 -16.19 13.70 -9.78
CA LYS A 333 -16.56 14.14 -8.43
C LYS A 333 -15.79 13.42 -7.35
N VAL A 334 -15.51 12.12 -7.54
CA VAL A 334 -14.73 11.33 -6.58
C VAL A 334 -13.25 11.71 -6.64
N VAL A 335 -12.71 12.01 -7.83
CA VAL A 335 -11.37 12.57 -8.03
C VAL A 335 -11.21 13.88 -7.25
N GLU A 336 -12.11 14.85 -7.46
CA GLU A 336 -12.10 16.13 -6.73
C GLU A 336 -12.25 15.95 -5.21
N ALA A 337 -13.00 14.96 -4.78
CA ALA A 337 -13.15 14.64 -3.36
C ALA A 337 -11.90 14.01 -2.74
N LEU A 338 -11.10 13.25 -3.51
CA LEU A 338 -9.83 12.67 -3.07
C LEU A 338 -8.73 13.72 -2.95
N GLU A 339 -8.74 14.75 -3.81
CA GLU A 339 -7.77 15.84 -3.77
C GLU A 339 -7.84 16.58 -2.41
N GLY A 340 -6.74 16.49 -1.64
CA GLY A 340 -6.65 17.08 -0.30
C GLY A 340 -7.43 16.33 0.79
N LEU A 341 -7.93 15.13 0.52
CA LEU A 341 -8.66 14.35 1.52
C LEU A 341 -7.73 13.90 2.64
N THR A 342 -8.07 14.31 3.85
CA THR A 342 -7.41 13.87 5.10
C THR A 342 -8.37 12.98 5.89
N MET A 343 -7.86 11.88 6.43
CA MET A 343 -8.63 11.01 7.32
C MET A 343 -7.73 10.31 8.34
N GLU A 344 -8.30 9.95 9.48
CA GLU A 344 -7.68 9.03 10.43
C GLU A 344 -7.63 7.63 9.83
N THR A 345 -6.46 7.00 9.93
CA THR A 345 -6.22 5.65 9.41
C THR A 345 -5.52 4.79 10.45
N VAL A 346 -5.33 3.51 10.13
CA VAL A 346 -4.50 2.59 10.94
C VAL A 346 -3.03 3.02 11.01
N HIS A 347 -2.61 3.93 10.16
CA HIS A 347 -1.26 4.53 10.15
C HIS A 347 -1.20 5.89 10.88
N GLY A 348 -2.29 6.33 11.50
CA GLY A 348 -2.51 7.71 11.94
C GLY A 348 -3.15 8.58 10.85
N PRO A 349 -3.15 9.91 11.02
CA PRO A 349 -3.74 10.82 10.03
C PRO A 349 -2.96 10.80 8.71
N LEU A 350 -3.64 10.54 7.61
CA LEU A 350 -3.09 10.58 6.27
C LEU A 350 -3.84 11.56 5.39
N THR A 351 -3.10 12.27 4.55
CA THR A 351 -3.63 13.19 3.53
C THR A 351 -3.16 12.75 2.15
N ILE A 352 -4.08 12.61 1.20
CA ILE A 352 -3.74 12.51 -0.23
C ILE A 352 -3.66 13.93 -0.78
N ARG A 353 -2.48 14.36 -1.22
CA ARG A 353 -2.26 15.73 -1.70
C ARG A 353 -3.00 15.99 -3.02
N GLY A 354 -3.52 17.22 -3.19
CA GLY A 354 -4.29 17.56 -4.38
C GLY A 354 -3.46 17.80 -5.64
N TYR A 355 -2.18 18.19 -5.51
CA TYR A 355 -1.37 18.57 -6.69
C TYR A 355 -0.59 17.40 -7.32
N ASP A 356 -0.41 16.30 -6.60
CA ASP A 356 0.31 15.12 -7.11
C ASP A 356 -0.36 13.79 -6.79
N HIS A 357 -1.49 13.81 -6.06
CA HIS A 357 -2.27 12.65 -5.67
C HIS A 357 -1.51 11.62 -4.83
N GLN A 358 -0.43 12.07 -4.17
CA GLN A 358 0.42 11.26 -3.31
C GLN A 358 0.01 11.41 -1.85
N SER A 359 -0.15 10.28 -1.14
CA SER A 359 -0.33 10.26 0.31
C SER A 359 0.96 10.69 1.02
N ASN A 360 0.81 11.44 2.12
CA ASN A 360 1.91 11.90 2.97
C ASN A 360 2.44 10.81 3.94
N LYS A 361 2.15 9.54 3.67
CA LYS A 361 2.61 8.43 4.49
C LYS A 361 4.13 8.37 4.51
N GLY A 362 4.71 8.40 5.71
CA GLY A 362 6.15 8.21 5.95
C GLY A 362 6.54 6.74 6.12
N GLN A 363 7.73 6.51 6.68
CA GLN A 363 8.32 5.19 6.83
C GLN A 363 8.89 4.99 8.24
N PHE A 364 8.71 3.78 8.78
CA PHE A 364 9.31 3.35 10.03
C PHE A 364 10.65 2.69 9.79
N PHE A 365 11.59 2.87 10.73
CA PHE A 365 12.92 2.26 10.69
C PHE A 365 13.31 1.76 12.07
N GLY A 366 14.19 0.79 12.12
CA GLY A 366 14.82 0.29 13.33
C GLY A 366 15.58 -1.00 13.07
N ARG A 367 15.92 -1.70 14.14
CA ARG A 367 16.59 -2.99 14.07
C ARG A 367 15.65 -4.10 14.51
N LEU A 368 15.67 -5.23 13.84
CA LEU A 368 14.96 -6.41 14.29
C LEU A 368 15.49 -6.86 15.65
N LYS A 369 14.60 -7.04 16.61
CA LYS A 369 14.95 -7.56 17.95
C LYS A 369 13.94 -8.58 18.46
N LYS A 370 14.44 -9.48 19.28
CA LYS A 370 13.61 -10.43 20.01
C LYS A 370 12.90 -9.76 21.18
N VAL A 371 11.63 -10.11 21.36
CA VAL A 371 10.83 -9.70 22.52
C VAL A 371 10.12 -10.91 23.09
N PRO A 372 9.92 -10.99 24.41
CA PRO A 372 9.26 -12.14 25.03
C PRO A 372 7.81 -12.37 24.61
N GLU A 373 7.12 -11.28 24.23
CA GLU A 373 5.68 -11.27 23.94
C GLU A 373 5.33 -11.92 22.59
N HIS A 374 6.34 -12.11 21.70
CA HIS A 374 6.11 -12.63 20.36
C HIS A 374 7.09 -13.73 19.97
N PRO A 375 6.65 -14.78 19.24
CA PRO A 375 7.52 -15.82 18.73
C PRO A 375 8.35 -15.39 17.51
N PHE A 376 8.23 -14.14 17.07
CA PHE A 376 8.94 -13.52 15.94
C PHE A 376 9.61 -12.22 16.38
N LEU A 377 10.58 -11.76 15.56
CA LEU A 377 11.25 -10.48 15.82
C LEU A 377 10.30 -9.31 15.49
N ILE A 378 10.45 -8.21 16.23
CA ILE A 378 9.80 -6.94 15.92
C ILE A 378 10.86 -5.87 15.66
N ILE A 379 10.45 -4.70 15.18
CA ILE A 379 11.35 -3.55 15.06
C ILE A 379 11.51 -2.92 16.45
N GLY A 380 12.74 -2.93 16.94
CA GLY A 380 13.14 -2.18 18.13
C GLY A 380 13.62 -0.77 17.79
N ASP A 381 13.64 0.11 18.79
CA ASP A 381 14.08 1.49 18.65
C ASP A 381 13.47 2.21 17.45
N LEU A 382 12.12 2.07 17.37
CA LEU A 382 11.31 2.50 16.23
C LEU A 382 11.49 4.01 15.98
N GLN A 383 11.94 4.36 14.79
CA GLN A 383 12.06 5.74 14.31
C GLN A 383 11.07 5.95 13.15
N TYR A 384 10.30 7.03 13.20
CA TYR A 384 9.40 7.41 12.11
C TYR A 384 9.94 8.63 11.37
N VAL A 385 10.11 8.49 10.06
CA VAL A 385 10.41 9.60 9.16
C VAL A 385 9.14 9.94 8.40
N GLY A 386 8.53 11.06 8.73
CA GLY A 386 7.27 11.51 8.12
C GLY A 386 7.44 11.83 6.63
N GLY A 387 6.39 11.58 5.87
CA GLY A 387 6.37 11.82 4.42
C GLY A 387 6.62 13.28 4.07
N GLU A 388 6.15 14.22 4.90
CA GLU A 388 6.32 15.67 4.70
C GLU A 388 7.80 16.08 4.60
N LYS A 389 8.72 15.33 5.26
CA LYS A 389 10.16 15.57 5.23
C LYS A 389 10.84 15.05 3.96
N THR A 390 10.17 14.17 3.23
CA THR A 390 10.78 13.38 2.15
C THR A 390 10.07 13.51 0.80
N MET A 391 8.82 13.95 0.80
CA MET A 391 8.05 14.24 -0.42
C MET A 391 8.67 15.39 -1.20
N ARG A 392 8.37 15.46 -2.49
CA ARG A 392 8.65 16.67 -3.29
C ARG A 392 7.76 17.82 -2.84
N THR A 393 8.31 19.02 -2.86
CA THR A 393 7.52 20.25 -2.76
C THR A 393 6.68 20.46 -4.02
N LEU A 394 5.71 21.36 -3.97
CA LEU A 394 4.93 21.74 -5.16
C LEU A 394 5.82 22.23 -6.30
N ASP A 395 6.84 23.03 -5.98
CA ASP A 395 7.77 23.58 -6.97
C ASP A 395 8.64 22.49 -7.60
N GLU A 396 9.13 21.52 -6.80
CA GLU A 396 9.85 20.36 -7.33
C GLU A 396 8.96 19.52 -8.27
N VAL A 397 7.65 19.35 -7.95
CA VAL A 397 6.71 18.62 -8.80
C VAL A 397 6.42 19.38 -10.10
N LYS A 398 6.20 20.70 -10.02
CA LYS A 398 6.02 21.55 -11.20
C LYS A 398 7.24 21.50 -12.12
N ALA A 399 8.43 21.66 -11.57
CA ALA A 399 9.68 21.60 -12.33
C ALA A 399 9.85 20.24 -13.03
N LEU A 400 9.56 19.14 -12.34
CA LEU A 400 9.61 17.78 -12.91
C LEU A 400 8.66 17.58 -14.09
N ARG A 401 7.49 18.25 -14.05
CA ARG A 401 6.46 18.16 -15.08
C ARG A 401 6.61 19.22 -16.20
N GLY A 402 7.64 20.07 -16.11
CA GLY A 402 7.83 21.19 -17.06
C GLY A 402 6.74 22.27 -16.93
N GLN A 403 6.07 22.35 -15.79
CA GLN A 403 5.04 23.35 -15.49
C GLN A 403 5.71 24.57 -14.84
N LYS A 404 5.32 25.77 -15.26
CA LYS A 404 5.78 27.05 -14.69
C LYS A 404 4.95 27.46 -13.48
#